data_09b7f01f2a73a5da53a88e6f14fe8256
#
_entry.id   09b7f01f2a73a5da53a88e6f14fe8256
#
_cell.length_a   1.000
_cell.length_b   1.000
_cell.length_c   1.000
_cell.angle_alpha   90.00
_cell.angle_beta   90.00
_cell.angle_gamma   90.00
#
_symmetry.space_group_name_H-M   'P 1'
#
loop_
_entity.id
_entity.type
_entity.pdbx_description
1 polymer ?
#
loop_
_entity_poly.entity_id
_entity_poly.type
_entity_poly.pdbx_seq_one_letter_code
_entity_poly.pdbx_strand_id
1 'polypeptide(L)'
;MVPTEARVSELASELQRVLSKVLSVMRHTGRTATSGDLTLAQLSILLTLFDQGPMRMTELAAHEKVRTPTTTVAIRRLEKLGLVKRDRDPSDLRAVLVDITPEGLAQHREALASRQAHLASLLSKLSDEELDALTKALAPLERIAE
;
A
#
# COMPACT_ATOMS: atom_id res chain seq x y z
N MET A 1 27.12 -5.58 -17.55
CA MET A 1 27.68 -6.62 -16.64
C MET A 1 26.52 -7.30 -15.91
N VAL A 2 26.42 -8.61 -16.04
CA VAL A 2 25.41 -9.39 -15.30
C VAL A 2 25.87 -9.53 -13.85
N PRO A 3 25.04 -9.20 -12.87
CA PRO A 3 25.41 -9.37 -11.46
C PRO A 3 25.59 -10.86 -11.13
N THR A 4 26.57 -11.16 -10.29
CA THR A 4 26.76 -12.53 -9.81
C THR A 4 25.65 -12.90 -8.84
N GLU A 5 25.26 -14.18 -8.80
CA GLU A 5 24.23 -14.68 -7.87
C GLU A 5 24.53 -14.33 -6.42
N ALA A 6 25.79 -14.42 -6.02
CA ALA A 6 26.25 -14.04 -4.69
C ALA A 6 25.94 -12.58 -4.37
N ARG A 7 26.22 -11.68 -5.29
CA ARG A 7 25.94 -10.25 -5.11
C ARG A 7 24.46 -9.95 -4.99
N VAL A 8 23.64 -10.62 -5.80
CA VAL A 8 22.17 -10.47 -5.77
C VAL A 8 21.61 -10.98 -4.45
N SER A 9 22.06 -12.15 -3.98
CA SER A 9 21.62 -12.75 -2.73
C SER A 9 22.00 -11.89 -1.51
N GLU A 10 23.22 -11.37 -1.51
CA GLU A 10 23.71 -10.51 -0.43
C GLU A 10 22.91 -9.19 -0.35
N LEU A 11 22.69 -8.55 -1.50
CA LEU A 11 21.89 -7.33 -1.56
C LEU A 11 20.42 -7.59 -1.18
N ALA A 12 19.85 -8.72 -1.58
CA ALA A 12 18.47 -9.09 -1.22
C ALA A 12 18.31 -9.21 0.31
N SER A 13 19.28 -9.86 0.97
CA SER A 13 19.30 -10.00 2.43
C SER A 13 19.37 -8.64 3.14
N GLU A 14 20.28 -7.79 2.70
CA GLU A 14 20.46 -6.46 3.27
C GLU A 14 19.23 -5.56 3.02
N LEU A 15 18.70 -5.57 1.81
CA LEU A 15 17.52 -4.80 1.45
C LEU A 15 16.30 -5.25 2.25
N GLN A 16 16.08 -6.56 2.40
CA GLN A 16 15.00 -7.10 3.22
C GLN A 16 15.11 -6.61 4.67
N ARG A 17 16.28 -6.64 5.25
CA ARG A 17 16.54 -6.18 6.60
C ARG A 17 16.22 -4.69 6.76
N VAL A 18 16.70 -3.86 5.85
CA VAL A 18 16.52 -2.41 5.89
C VAL A 18 15.04 -2.04 5.66
N LEU A 19 14.40 -2.64 4.65
CA LEU A 19 12.97 -2.39 4.37
C LEU A 19 12.10 -2.77 5.57
N SER A 20 12.38 -3.89 6.23
CA SER A 20 11.64 -4.31 7.42
C SER A 20 11.74 -3.27 8.54
N LYS A 21 12.93 -2.69 8.74
CA LYS A 21 13.14 -1.63 9.73
C LYS A 21 12.39 -0.36 9.38
N VAL A 22 12.46 0.08 8.13
CA VAL A 22 11.77 1.28 7.65
C VAL A 22 10.27 1.13 7.82
N LEU A 23 9.71 0.00 7.40
CA LEU A 23 8.29 -0.28 7.56
C LEU A 23 7.85 -0.33 9.03
N SER A 24 8.70 -0.86 9.91
CA SER A 24 8.43 -0.89 11.35
C SER A 24 8.34 0.53 11.93
N VAL A 25 9.28 1.39 11.59
CA VAL A 25 9.27 2.79 12.04
C VAL A 25 8.03 3.51 11.53
N MET A 26 7.68 3.32 10.27
CA MET A 26 6.49 3.93 9.68
C MET A 26 5.19 3.45 10.32
N ARG A 27 5.10 2.18 10.71
CA ARG A 27 3.93 1.62 11.40
C ARG A 27 3.76 2.16 12.80
N HIS A 28 4.83 2.30 13.56
CA HIS A 28 4.77 2.75 14.95
C HIS A 28 4.30 4.20 15.09
N THR A 29 4.66 5.05 14.15
CA THR A 29 4.28 6.46 14.14
C THR A 29 2.96 6.72 13.41
N GLY A 30 2.56 5.85 12.52
CA GLY A 30 1.27 5.93 11.82
C GLY A 30 0.05 5.73 12.71
N ARG A 31 0.20 5.18 13.92
CA ARG A 31 -0.90 4.98 14.88
C ARG A 31 -1.43 6.26 15.49
N THR A 32 -0.65 7.32 15.49
CA THR A 32 -1.05 8.64 16.01
C THR A 32 -1.64 9.54 14.93
N ALA A 33 -1.54 9.13 13.67
CA ALA A 33 -2.17 9.85 12.57
C ALA A 33 -3.68 9.59 12.57
N THR A 34 -4.44 10.61 12.25
CA THR A 34 -5.90 10.67 12.25
C THR A 34 -6.59 9.70 11.26
N SER A 35 -5.85 8.88 10.58
CA SER A 35 -6.36 7.89 9.62
C SER A 35 -7.09 6.70 10.24
N GLY A 36 -7.48 6.81 11.52
CA GLY A 36 -8.43 5.92 12.19
C GLY A 36 -8.15 4.44 12.05
N ASP A 37 -7.10 3.92 12.68
CA ASP A 37 -6.90 2.49 12.90
C ASP A 37 -6.88 1.59 11.64
N LEU A 38 -6.69 2.15 10.44
CA LEU A 38 -6.57 1.35 9.23
C LEU A 38 -5.21 0.67 9.15
N THR A 39 -5.24 -0.62 8.80
CA THR A 39 -4.02 -1.38 8.53
C THR A 39 -3.41 -0.99 7.17
N LEU A 40 -2.14 -1.30 6.97
CA LEU A 40 -1.51 -1.11 5.65
C LEU A 40 -2.23 -1.88 4.55
N ALA A 41 -2.73 -3.09 4.86
CA ALA A 41 -3.50 -3.90 3.93
C ALA A 41 -4.82 -3.20 3.52
N GLN A 42 -5.52 -2.60 4.48
CA GLN A 42 -6.75 -1.86 4.22
C GLN A 42 -6.48 -0.60 3.39
N LEU A 43 -5.40 0.12 3.68
CA LEU A 43 -4.98 1.28 2.89
C LEU A 43 -4.58 0.90 1.47
N SER A 44 -3.92 -0.25 1.30
CA SER A 44 -3.57 -0.79 -0.02
C SER A 44 -4.82 -1.07 -0.87
N ILE A 45 -5.86 -1.62 -0.25
CA ILE A 45 -7.15 -1.86 -0.93
C ILE A 45 -7.75 -0.54 -1.39
N LEU A 46 -7.76 0.49 -0.54
CA LEU A 46 -8.27 1.81 -0.91
C LEU A 46 -7.47 2.41 -2.08
N LEU A 47 -6.14 2.28 -2.06
CA LEU A 47 -5.27 2.73 -3.15
C LEU A 47 -5.62 2.01 -4.46
N THR A 48 -5.78 0.71 -4.41
CA THR A 48 -6.13 -0.10 -5.58
C THR A 48 -7.47 0.33 -6.18
N LEU A 49 -8.48 0.52 -5.34
CA LEU A 49 -9.80 0.98 -5.79
C LEU A 49 -9.76 2.41 -6.32
N PHE A 50 -8.93 3.26 -5.75
CA PHE A 50 -8.71 4.61 -6.24
C PHE A 50 -8.09 4.60 -7.65
N ASP A 51 -7.05 3.77 -7.86
CA ASP A 51 -6.30 3.71 -9.12
C ASP A 51 -7.05 2.96 -10.22
N GLN A 52 -7.70 1.84 -9.88
CA GLN A 52 -8.32 0.93 -10.85
C GLN A 52 -9.81 1.15 -11.03
N GLY A 53 -10.46 1.88 -10.11
CA GLY A 53 -11.90 1.99 -10.07
C GLY A 53 -12.58 0.75 -9.47
N PRO A 54 -13.90 0.60 -9.65
CA PRO A 54 -14.63 -0.55 -9.12
C PRO A 54 -14.04 -1.88 -9.60
N MET A 55 -13.87 -2.82 -8.69
CA MET A 55 -13.32 -4.15 -8.97
C MET A 55 -14.19 -5.25 -8.37
N ARG A 56 -14.22 -6.39 -9.02
CA ARG A 56 -14.83 -7.59 -8.44
C ARG A 56 -13.99 -8.04 -7.24
N MET A 57 -14.67 -8.63 -6.26
CA MET A 57 -14.02 -9.15 -5.04
C MET A 57 -12.86 -10.10 -5.38
N THR A 58 -13.06 -11.00 -6.36
CA THR A 58 -12.05 -11.96 -6.80
C THR A 58 -10.86 -11.29 -7.48
N GLU A 59 -11.10 -10.26 -8.28
CA GLU A 59 -10.05 -9.48 -8.94
C GLU A 59 -9.22 -8.71 -7.91
N LEU A 60 -9.89 -8.13 -6.93
CA LEU A 60 -9.25 -7.39 -5.85
C LEU A 60 -8.33 -8.31 -5.02
N ALA A 61 -8.81 -9.50 -4.67
CA ALA A 61 -8.01 -10.50 -3.96
C ALA A 61 -6.77 -10.91 -4.76
N ALA A 62 -6.92 -11.12 -6.06
CA ALA A 62 -5.81 -11.46 -6.94
C ALA A 62 -4.80 -10.31 -7.03
N HIS A 63 -5.26 -9.08 -7.14
CA HIS A 63 -4.40 -7.88 -7.19
C HIS A 63 -3.59 -7.71 -5.91
N GLU A 64 -4.23 -7.90 -4.75
CA GLU A 64 -3.58 -7.80 -3.44
C GLU A 64 -2.70 -9.03 -3.12
N LYS A 65 -2.70 -10.06 -3.97
CA LYS A 65 -1.94 -11.30 -3.79
C LYS A 65 -2.24 -12.02 -2.47
N VAL A 66 -3.50 -11.94 -2.03
CA VAL A 66 -4.00 -12.60 -0.81
C VAL A 66 -5.19 -13.47 -1.14
N ARG A 67 -5.56 -14.33 -0.19
CA ARG A 67 -6.73 -15.20 -0.35
C ARG A 67 -8.02 -14.38 -0.32
N THR A 68 -9.00 -14.79 -1.11
CA THR A 68 -10.33 -14.15 -1.16
C THR A 68 -10.97 -14.00 0.22
N PRO A 69 -10.95 -15.00 1.13
CA PRO A 69 -11.51 -14.82 2.48
C PRO A 69 -10.84 -13.70 3.28
N THR A 70 -9.52 -13.55 3.16
CA THR A 70 -8.78 -12.46 3.83
C THR A 70 -9.21 -11.10 3.27
N THR A 71 -9.33 -11.00 1.96
CA THR A 71 -9.81 -9.78 1.30
C THR A 71 -11.24 -9.47 1.71
N THR A 72 -12.11 -10.47 1.78
CA THR A 72 -13.51 -10.30 2.21
C THR A 72 -13.61 -9.72 3.62
N VAL A 73 -12.79 -10.19 4.55
CA VAL A 73 -12.75 -9.65 5.92
C VAL A 73 -12.31 -8.19 5.93
N ALA A 74 -11.26 -7.86 5.18
CA ALA A 74 -10.76 -6.49 5.06
C ALA A 74 -11.82 -5.56 4.45
N ILE A 75 -12.49 -6.00 3.39
CA ILE A 75 -13.55 -5.24 2.72
C ILE A 75 -14.75 -5.01 3.65
N ARG A 76 -15.16 -6.03 4.41
CA ARG A 76 -16.26 -5.88 5.39
C ARG A 76 -15.93 -4.83 6.44
N ARG A 77 -14.69 -4.80 6.89
CA ARG A 77 -14.23 -3.78 7.83
C ARG A 77 -14.28 -2.38 7.22
N LEU A 78 -13.78 -2.22 6.00
CA LEU A 78 -13.82 -0.96 5.28
C LEU A 78 -15.26 -0.51 4.99
N GLU A 79 -16.13 -1.43 4.64
CA GLU A 79 -17.56 -1.17 4.43
C GLU A 79 -18.23 -0.68 5.72
N LYS A 80 -17.92 -1.32 6.85
CA LYS A 80 -18.44 -0.94 8.16
C LYS A 80 -18.00 0.46 8.57
N LEU A 81 -16.80 0.87 8.13
CA LEU A 81 -16.28 2.21 8.35
C LEU A 81 -16.81 3.24 7.34
N GLY A 82 -17.61 2.81 6.36
CA GLY A 82 -18.16 3.69 5.33
C GLY A 82 -17.18 4.08 4.23
N LEU A 83 -16.05 3.38 4.11
CA LEU A 83 -14.97 3.75 3.20
C LEU A 83 -15.07 3.06 1.84
N VAL A 84 -15.75 1.93 1.78
CA VAL A 84 -16.07 1.20 0.54
C VAL A 84 -17.53 0.79 0.54
N LYS A 85 -18.05 0.49 -0.64
CA LYS A 85 -19.40 -0.06 -0.83
C LYS A 85 -19.32 -1.29 -1.71
N ARG A 86 -20.27 -2.20 -1.54
CA ARG A 86 -20.44 -3.39 -2.36
C ARG A 86 -21.75 -3.29 -3.12
N ASP A 87 -21.70 -3.54 -4.42
CA ASP A 87 -22.85 -3.58 -5.29
C ASP A 87 -22.78 -4.83 -6.17
N ARG A 88 -23.91 -5.26 -6.72
CA ARG A 88 -23.90 -6.32 -7.72
C ARG A 88 -23.35 -5.79 -9.04
N ASP A 89 -22.56 -6.62 -9.71
CA ASP A 89 -22.07 -6.30 -11.04
C ASP A 89 -23.23 -6.25 -12.03
N PRO A 90 -23.48 -5.13 -12.74
CA PRO A 90 -24.57 -5.06 -13.72
C PRO A 90 -24.43 -6.07 -14.85
N SER A 91 -23.20 -6.48 -15.19
CA SER A 91 -22.93 -7.45 -16.26
C SER A 91 -22.99 -8.91 -15.80
N ASP A 92 -22.89 -9.18 -14.50
CA ASP A 92 -23.01 -10.52 -13.91
C ASP A 92 -23.51 -10.40 -12.47
N LEU A 93 -24.80 -10.63 -12.28
CA LEU A 93 -25.48 -10.49 -10.98
C LEU A 93 -24.98 -11.45 -9.90
N ARG A 94 -24.16 -12.45 -10.27
CA ARG A 94 -23.50 -13.35 -9.32
C ARG A 94 -22.21 -12.76 -8.74
N ALA A 95 -21.65 -11.75 -9.40
CA ALA A 95 -20.44 -11.09 -8.98
C ALA A 95 -20.74 -9.86 -8.11
N VAL A 96 -19.84 -9.58 -7.16
CA VAL A 96 -19.91 -8.41 -6.29
C VAL A 96 -18.80 -7.44 -6.71
N LEU A 97 -19.19 -6.20 -7.00
CA LEU A 97 -18.28 -5.10 -7.23
C LEU A 97 -18.02 -4.36 -5.92
N VAL A 98 -16.77 -4.02 -5.70
CA VAL A 98 -16.32 -3.18 -4.58
C VAL A 98 -15.84 -1.85 -5.16
N ASP A 99 -16.26 -0.76 -4.55
CA ASP A 99 -15.87 0.59 -4.95
C ASP A 99 -15.56 1.44 -3.75
N ILE A 100 -14.69 2.44 -3.92
CA ILE A 100 -14.38 3.41 -2.88
C ILE A 100 -15.51 4.43 -2.77
N THR A 101 -15.88 4.80 -1.54
CA THR A 101 -16.86 5.86 -1.29
C THR A 101 -16.17 7.23 -1.29
N PRO A 102 -16.92 8.37 -1.36
CA PRO A 102 -16.33 9.70 -1.15
C PRO A 102 -15.58 9.82 0.18
N GLU A 103 -16.10 9.20 1.25
CA GLU A 103 -15.44 9.15 2.56
C GLU A 103 -14.15 8.34 2.51
N GLY A 104 -14.15 7.21 1.78
CA GLY A 104 -12.96 6.38 1.55
C GLY A 104 -11.90 7.14 0.77
N LEU A 105 -12.30 7.91 -0.22
CA LEU A 105 -11.40 8.76 -1.02
C LEU A 105 -10.73 9.83 -0.15
N ALA A 106 -11.50 10.51 0.69
CA ALA A 106 -10.99 11.51 1.62
C ALA A 106 -10.01 10.89 2.63
N GLN A 107 -10.35 9.74 3.19
CA GLN A 107 -9.51 9.00 4.13
C GLN A 107 -8.20 8.55 3.48
N HIS A 108 -8.25 8.09 2.25
CA HIS A 108 -7.07 7.68 1.48
C HIS A 108 -6.12 8.87 1.26
N ARG A 109 -6.64 10.02 0.86
CA ARG A 109 -5.85 11.24 0.66
C ARG A 109 -5.19 11.70 1.95
N GLU A 110 -5.93 11.70 3.04
CA GLU A 110 -5.42 12.07 4.36
C GLU A 110 -4.32 11.11 4.82
N ALA A 111 -4.51 9.80 4.63
CA ALA A 111 -3.52 8.79 4.97
C ALA A 111 -2.24 8.94 4.15
N LEU A 112 -2.35 9.23 2.86
CA LEU A 112 -1.19 9.49 1.99
C LEU A 112 -0.43 10.74 2.45
N ALA A 113 -1.13 11.82 2.73
CA ALA A 113 -0.51 13.07 3.18
C ALA A 113 0.22 12.88 4.51
N SER A 114 -0.38 12.15 5.45
CA SER A 114 0.21 11.83 6.75
C SER A 114 1.47 10.98 6.60
N ARG A 115 1.44 9.95 5.76
CA ARG A 115 2.62 9.11 5.49
C ARG A 115 3.73 9.88 4.82
N GLN A 116 3.39 10.73 3.85
CA GLN A 116 4.37 11.57 3.17
C GLN A 116 5.06 12.53 4.15
N ALA A 117 4.30 13.20 5.01
CA ALA A 117 4.83 14.11 6.01
C ALA A 117 5.75 13.39 7.00
N HIS A 118 5.35 12.20 7.44
CA HIS A 118 6.18 11.40 8.35
C HIS A 118 7.47 10.94 7.69
N LEU A 119 7.39 10.43 6.46
CA LEU A 119 8.57 10.01 5.70
C LEU A 119 9.50 11.19 5.43
N ALA A 120 8.96 12.35 5.09
CA ALA A 120 9.74 13.58 4.90
C ALA A 120 10.48 13.97 6.18
N SER A 121 9.85 13.83 7.33
CA SER A 121 10.49 14.07 8.63
C SER A 121 11.68 13.14 8.88
N LEU A 122 11.53 11.86 8.52
CA LEU A 122 12.62 10.90 8.63
C LEU A 122 13.76 11.21 7.65
N LEU A 123 13.43 11.55 6.42
CA LEU A 123 14.40 11.88 5.38
C LEU A 123 15.16 13.17 5.68
N SER A 124 14.57 14.10 6.42
CA SER A 124 15.23 15.36 6.78
C SER A 124 16.47 15.18 7.67
N LYS A 125 16.65 13.99 8.23
CA LYS A 125 17.84 13.64 9.03
C LYS A 125 19.03 13.21 8.19
N LEU A 126 18.84 13.04 6.89
CA LEU A 126 19.86 12.57 5.96
C LEU A 126 20.63 13.75 5.37
N SER A 127 21.86 13.48 4.94
CA SER A 127 22.67 14.44 4.17
C SER A 127 22.13 14.56 2.73
N ASP A 128 22.52 15.64 2.05
CA ASP A 128 22.18 15.82 0.62
C ASP A 128 22.71 14.67 -0.24
N GLU A 129 23.91 14.16 0.07
CA GLU A 129 24.50 13.03 -0.63
C GLU A 129 23.66 11.76 -0.45
N GLU A 130 23.18 11.51 0.76
CA GLU A 130 22.30 10.37 1.06
C GLU A 130 20.92 10.50 0.37
N LEU A 131 20.37 11.71 0.34
CA LEU A 131 19.12 11.99 -0.40
C LEU A 131 19.29 11.75 -1.90
N ASP A 132 20.41 12.16 -2.48
CA ASP A 132 20.74 11.91 -3.88
C ASP A 132 20.86 10.41 -4.17
N ALA A 133 21.49 9.65 -3.28
CA ALA A 133 21.63 8.21 -3.41
C ALA A 133 20.25 7.52 -3.40
N LEU A 134 19.36 7.93 -2.50
CA LEU A 134 18.00 7.41 -2.46
C LEU A 134 17.20 7.77 -3.71
N THR A 135 17.34 9.00 -4.20
CA THR A 135 16.68 9.45 -5.42
C THR A 135 17.06 8.56 -6.61
N LYS A 136 18.34 8.20 -6.72
CA LYS A 136 18.85 7.30 -7.77
C LYS A 136 18.35 5.86 -7.61
N ALA A 137 18.04 5.44 -6.39
CA ALA A 137 17.54 4.11 -6.10
C ALA A 137 16.05 3.93 -6.43
N LEU A 138 15.29 5.00 -6.60
CA LEU A 138 13.84 4.92 -6.84
C LEU A 138 13.50 4.15 -8.11
N ALA A 139 14.14 4.47 -9.23
CA ALA A 139 13.85 3.83 -10.51
C ALA A 139 14.07 2.29 -10.49
N PRO A 140 15.21 1.76 -10.00
CA PRO A 140 15.36 0.32 -9.89
C PRO A 140 14.40 -0.33 -8.89
N LEU A 141 14.02 0.37 -7.82
CA LEU A 141 13.02 -0.14 -6.86
C LEU A 141 11.63 -0.24 -7.50
N GLU A 142 11.24 0.75 -8.29
CA GLU A 142 9.97 0.70 -9.04
C GLU A 142 9.93 -0.50 -9.97
N ARG A 143 11.01 -0.76 -10.71
CA ARG A 143 11.07 -1.89 -11.65
C ARG A 143 10.90 -3.26 -10.99
N ILE A 144 11.36 -3.44 -9.76
CA ILE A 144 11.16 -4.73 -9.07
C ILE A 144 9.77 -4.84 -8.44
N ALA A 145 9.02 -3.75 -8.36
CA ALA A 145 7.66 -3.71 -7.82
C ALA A 145 6.58 -3.92 -8.89
N GLU A 146 6.94 -3.85 -10.17
CA GLU A 146 6.06 -4.13 -11.32
C GLU A 146 5.83 -5.63 -11.51
#